data_03e59711e95c83f92829ce1994220c54
#
_entry.id   03e59711e95c83f92829ce1994220c54
#
_cell.length_a   1.000
_cell.length_b   1.000
_cell.length_c   1.000
_cell.angle_alpha   90.00
_cell.angle_beta   90.00
_cell.angle_gamma   90.00
#
_symmetry.space_group_name_H-M   'P 1'
#
loop_
_entity.id
_entity.type
_entity.pdbx_description
1 polymer ?
#
loop_
_entity_poly.entity_id
_entity_poly.type
_entity_poly.pdbx_seq_one_letter_code
_entity_poly.pdbx_strand_id
1 'polypeptide(L)'
;MLIYLGTFAASVGIAAYGEHLRTKKNNEKGFYLCLALAVLVMAVLAGLRDPSIGTDSVVYEGWVADAKLQDGLLACIRQRHKTEPLFMTLVYLAAHVFGDVHWLYFMVDLLACGLFMIGLVQYKEYVSVPYGWLAYLCLYYGDTYNAERQSVALGVAFLAFSFVWKKKYHWAVLLLAVSCLFHNATFISFGALLIYILLQHFDNWWVKGGLAAFSVYLAFFSKAVVRLALNVDFIDRLYGYYYVANAGGFTLNPIIVRLPFLILPIVLYRWYAKEEGEGRRRFTRSDADFWIVMILIEMATAQLRNINVPLYRICLYFAFFRYLAIGRVVKCVEDERLRKLLKAAMWGILVIIWIYQAYIQGNNAICPYTSEILHIGRETFF
;
A
#
# COMPACT_ATOMS: atom_id res chain seq x y z
N MET A 1 -11.59 -13.90 -11.34
CA MET A 1 -12.25 -13.14 -10.26
C MET A 1 -12.44 -13.97 -8.99
N LEU A 2 -13.12 -15.14 -9.04
CA LEU A 2 -13.45 -15.94 -7.85
C LEU A 2 -12.23 -16.41 -7.05
N ILE A 3 -11.11 -16.72 -7.71
CA ILE A 3 -9.87 -17.14 -7.06
C ILE A 3 -9.36 -16.04 -6.13
N TYR A 4 -9.30 -14.79 -6.59
CA TYR A 4 -8.91 -13.66 -5.73
C TYR A 4 -9.85 -13.48 -4.55
N LEU A 5 -11.17 -13.43 -4.80
CA LEU A 5 -12.15 -13.23 -3.73
C LEU A 5 -12.13 -14.38 -2.71
N GLY A 6 -12.00 -15.61 -3.17
CA GLY A 6 -11.86 -16.79 -2.30
C GLY A 6 -10.58 -16.74 -1.46
N THR A 7 -9.45 -16.39 -2.09
CA THR A 7 -8.16 -16.29 -1.40
C THR A 7 -8.14 -15.10 -0.43
N PHE A 8 -8.73 -13.94 -0.80
CA PHE A 8 -8.88 -12.80 0.12
C PHE A 8 -9.75 -13.16 1.33
N ALA A 9 -10.89 -13.81 1.08
CA ALA A 9 -11.77 -14.25 2.17
C ALA A 9 -11.07 -15.24 3.11
N ALA A 10 -10.32 -16.20 2.57
CA ALA A 10 -9.52 -17.15 3.34
C ALA A 10 -8.43 -16.43 4.17
N SER A 11 -7.63 -15.58 3.54
CA SER A 11 -6.55 -14.84 4.20
C SER A 11 -7.08 -13.90 5.30
N VAL A 12 -8.15 -13.14 5.02
CA VAL A 12 -8.79 -12.26 6.02
C VAL A 12 -9.45 -13.08 7.13
N GLY A 13 -10.08 -14.22 6.80
CA GLY A 13 -10.66 -15.14 7.78
C GLY A 13 -9.63 -15.69 8.75
N ILE A 14 -8.45 -16.09 8.24
CA ILE A 14 -7.31 -16.54 9.06
C ILE A 14 -6.83 -15.39 9.97
N ALA A 15 -6.68 -14.17 9.44
CA ALA A 15 -6.29 -13.00 10.23
C ALA A 15 -7.33 -12.66 11.32
N ALA A 16 -8.64 -12.77 11.00
CA ALA A 16 -9.72 -12.55 11.95
C ALA A 16 -9.75 -13.61 13.07
N TYR A 17 -9.49 -14.87 12.72
CA TYR A 17 -9.32 -15.93 13.71
C TYR A 17 -8.11 -15.67 14.62
N GLY A 18 -7.00 -15.20 14.06
CA GLY A 18 -5.85 -14.75 14.85
C GLY A 18 -6.21 -13.65 15.84
N GLU A 19 -6.94 -12.60 15.40
CA GLU A 19 -7.40 -11.51 16.28
C GLU A 19 -8.33 -12.06 17.39
N HIS A 20 -9.19 -13.04 17.08
CA HIS A 20 -10.01 -13.75 18.07
C HIS A 20 -9.16 -14.51 19.10
N LEU A 21 -8.13 -15.25 18.66
CA LEU A 21 -7.20 -15.95 19.55
C LEU A 21 -6.53 -14.99 20.53
N ARG A 22 -6.08 -13.81 20.05
CA ARG A 22 -5.47 -12.77 20.88
C ARG A 22 -6.46 -12.20 21.88
N THR A 23 -7.63 -11.75 21.42
CA THR A 23 -8.57 -10.94 22.22
C THR A 23 -9.44 -11.76 23.16
N LYS A 24 -9.75 -13.01 22.82
CA LYS A 24 -10.66 -13.87 23.61
C LYS A 24 -9.94 -15.01 24.31
N LYS A 25 -8.81 -15.48 23.78
CA LYS A 25 -8.07 -16.64 24.35
C LYS A 25 -6.69 -16.26 24.88
N ASN A 26 -6.31 -14.96 24.83
CA ASN A 26 -5.01 -14.46 25.24
C ASN A 26 -3.82 -15.24 24.64
N ASN A 27 -3.98 -15.70 23.38
CA ASN A 27 -3.00 -16.51 22.67
C ASN A 27 -2.28 -15.66 21.62
N GLU A 28 -1.24 -14.94 22.04
CA GLU A 28 -0.40 -14.11 21.17
C GLU A 28 0.36 -14.94 20.13
N LYS A 29 0.86 -16.14 20.49
CA LYS A 29 1.56 -17.02 19.53
C LYS A 29 0.65 -17.46 18.40
N GLY A 30 -0.57 -17.90 18.73
CA GLY A 30 -1.59 -18.27 17.74
C GLY A 30 -1.97 -17.09 16.85
N PHE A 31 -2.06 -15.89 17.41
CA PHE A 31 -2.30 -14.65 16.64
C PHE A 31 -1.22 -14.44 15.58
N TYR A 32 0.06 -14.40 15.96
CA TYR A 32 1.14 -14.17 15.00
C TYR A 32 1.27 -15.29 13.96
N LEU A 33 1.03 -16.56 14.36
CA LEU A 33 1.01 -17.68 13.40
C LEU A 33 -0.09 -17.51 12.36
N CYS A 34 -1.32 -17.14 12.77
CA CYS A 34 -2.41 -16.86 11.83
C CYS A 34 -2.06 -15.71 10.86
N LEU A 35 -1.43 -14.64 11.35
CA LEU A 35 -1.04 -13.55 10.47
C LEU A 35 0.05 -13.96 9.47
N ALA A 36 1.03 -14.77 9.89
CA ALA A 36 2.03 -15.33 8.98
C ALA A 36 1.40 -16.23 7.91
N LEU A 37 0.44 -17.07 8.28
CA LEU A 37 -0.32 -17.90 7.33
C LEU A 37 -1.17 -17.04 6.38
N ALA A 38 -1.81 -15.99 6.87
CA ALA A 38 -2.59 -15.07 6.04
C ALA A 38 -1.73 -14.40 4.97
N VAL A 39 -0.51 -13.98 5.32
CA VAL A 39 0.48 -13.42 4.37
C VAL A 39 0.96 -14.50 3.39
N LEU A 40 1.29 -15.69 3.88
CA LEU A 40 1.80 -16.78 3.05
C LEU A 40 0.79 -17.19 1.96
N VAL A 41 -0.51 -17.24 2.28
CA VAL A 41 -1.57 -17.51 1.31
C VAL A 41 -1.53 -16.53 0.14
N MET A 42 -1.28 -15.24 0.42
CA MET A 42 -1.21 -14.21 -0.63
C MET A 42 0.07 -14.32 -1.45
N ALA A 43 1.20 -14.56 -0.80
CA ALA A 43 2.49 -14.74 -1.48
C ALA A 43 2.47 -16.00 -2.41
N VAL A 44 1.83 -17.09 -1.96
CA VAL A 44 1.64 -18.30 -2.79
C VAL A 44 0.78 -17.99 -4.01
N LEU A 45 -0.34 -17.26 -3.82
CA LEU A 45 -1.18 -16.84 -4.95
C LEU A 45 -0.38 -16.05 -5.98
N ALA A 46 0.46 -15.12 -5.54
CA ALA A 46 1.31 -14.32 -6.42
C ALA A 46 2.37 -15.18 -7.13
N GLY A 47 3.04 -16.08 -6.40
CA GLY A 47 4.08 -16.94 -6.94
C GLY A 47 3.57 -17.98 -7.96
N LEU A 48 2.30 -18.34 -7.89
CA LEU A 48 1.71 -19.33 -8.80
C LEU A 48 1.06 -18.71 -10.05
N ARG A 49 0.99 -17.38 -10.18
CA ARG A 49 0.40 -16.71 -11.33
C ARG A 49 1.26 -16.83 -12.59
N ASP A 50 0.61 -16.82 -13.74
CA ASP A 50 1.31 -16.70 -15.02
C ASP A 50 1.99 -15.33 -15.19
N PRO A 51 3.14 -15.24 -15.90
CA PRO A 51 3.78 -13.97 -16.24
C PRO A 51 2.89 -13.02 -17.05
N SER A 52 1.83 -13.51 -17.70
CA SER A 52 0.84 -12.70 -18.41
C SER A 52 -0.10 -11.92 -17.50
N ILE A 53 -0.12 -12.20 -16.19
CA ILE A 53 -0.92 -11.48 -15.20
C ILE A 53 -0.13 -10.30 -14.65
N GLY A 54 -0.69 -9.11 -14.81
CA GLY A 54 -0.01 -7.86 -14.54
C GLY A 54 0.62 -7.25 -15.78
N THR A 55 0.65 -5.92 -15.86
CA THR A 55 1.18 -5.21 -17.04
C THR A 55 2.70 -5.22 -17.10
N ASP A 56 3.37 -5.30 -15.95
CA ASP A 56 4.82 -5.20 -15.85
C ASP A 56 5.49 -6.57 -15.59
N SER A 57 4.73 -7.66 -15.37
CA SER A 57 5.25 -8.98 -14.98
C SER A 57 6.19 -9.56 -16.03
N VAL A 58 5.86 -9.43 -17.33
CA VAL A 58 6.73 -9.87 -18.44
C VAL A 58 8.09 -9.15 -18.44
N VAL A 59 8.11 -7.88 -18.02
CA VAL A 59 9.35 -7.11 -17.89
C VAL A 59 10.26 -7.74 -16.82
N TYR A 60 9.70 -8.14 -15.70
CA TYR A 60 10.44 -8.78 -14.61
C TYR A 60 10.88 -10.21 -14.97
N GLU A 61 10.10 -10.95 -15.76
CA GLU A 61 10.51 -12.21 -16.35
C GLU A 61 11.79 -12.03 -17.19
N GLY A 62 11.80 -11.01 -18.07
CA GLY A 62 12.99 -10.64 -18.84
C GLY A 62 14.20 -10.29 -17.95
N TRP A 63 13.96 -9.62 -16.79
CA TRP A 63 15.06 -9.32 -15.88
C TRP A 63 15.65 -10.55 -15.21
N VAL A 64 14.84 -11.54 -14.86
CA VAL A 64 15.32 -12.82 -14.34
C VAL A 64 16.09 -13.59 -15.40
N ALA A 65 15.60 -13.61 -16.66
CA ALA A 65 16.31 -14.22 -17.79
C ALA A 65 17.67 -13.56 -18.04
N ASP A 66 17.74 -12.24 -18.08
CA ASP A 66 19.01 -11.49 -18.24
C ASP A 66 19.97 -11.75 -17.07
N ALA A 67 19.45 -11.80 -15.84
CA ALA A 67 20.26 -12.05 -14.64
C ALA A 67 20.94 -13.43 -14.67
N LYS A 68 20.28 -14.46 -15.23
CA LYS A 68 20.87 -15.81 -15.41
C LYS A 68 22.14 -15.81 -16.26
N LEU A 69 22.30 -14.81 -17.13
CA LEU A 69 23.45 -14.66 -18.01
C LEU A 69 24.64 -13.91 -17.36
N GLN A 70 24.48 -13.44 -16.11
CA GLN A 70 25.47 -12.63 -15.42
C GLN A 70 26.29 -13.43 -14.41
N ASP A 71 27.60 -13.19 -14.35
CA ASP A 71 28.49 -13.83 -13.37
C ASP A 71 28.46 -13.12 -12.02
N GLY A 72 27.34 -13.27 -11.29
CA GLY A 72 27.19 -12.83 -9.92
C GLY A 72 26.38 -11.54 -9.72
N LEU A 73 26.03 -11.27 -8.46
CA LEU A 73 25.16 -10.18 -8.05
C LEU A 73 25.64 -8.79 -8.50
N LEU A 74 26.95 -8.52 -8.38
CA LEU A 74 27.49 -7.21 -8.76
C LEU A 74 27.41 -6.97 -10.26
N ALA A 75 27.55 -8.01 -11.09
CA ALA A 75 27.36 -7.92 -12.54
C ALA A 75 25.90 -7.60 -12.88
N CYS A 76 24.93 -8.27 -12.24
CA CYS A 76 23.50 -7.96 -12.40
C CYS A 76 23.18 -6.49 -12.03
N ILE A 77 23.71 -5.99 -10.90
CA ILE A 77 23.48 -4.61 -10.46
C ILE A 77 24.11 -3.62 -11.45
N ARG A 78 25.31 -3.89 -11.95
CA ARG A 78 26.01 -3.01 -12.93
C ARG A 78 25.29 -2.98 -14.27
N GLN A 79 24.81 -4.12 -14.75
CA GLN A 79 24.05 -4.23 -16.01
C GLN A 79 22.80 -3.34 -15.97
N ARG A 80 22.11 -3.30 -14.83
CA ARG A 80 20.88 -2.51 -14.62
C ARG A 80 21.10 -1.36 -13.62
N HIS A 81 22.17 -0.58 -13.83
CA HIS A 81 22.61 0.50 -12.92
C HIS A 81 21.56 1.58 -12.63
N LYS A 82 20.46 1.67 -13.42
CA LYS A 82 19.32 2.55 -13.17
C LYS A 82 18.27 1.92 -12.26
N THR A 83 18.42 0.65 -11.89
CA THR A 83 17.51 -0.08 -11.01
C THR A 83 18.12 -0.18 -9.61
N GLU A 84 17.30 -0.12 -8.60
CA GLU A 84 17.72 -0.10 -7.21
C GLU A 84 18.35 -1.44 -6.78
N PRO A 85 19.46 -1.40 -6.01
CA PRO A 85 20.30 -2.57 -5.78
C PRO A 85 19.63 -3.66 -4.95
N LEU A 86 18.79 -3.31 -3.96
CA LEU A 86 18.11 -4.33 -3.16
C LEU A 86 17.05 -5.09 -3.96
N PHE A 87 16.38 -4.42 -4.90
CA PHE A 87 15.46 -5.14 -5.79
C PHE A 87 16.23 -6.06 -6.75
N MET A 88 17.35 -5.60 -7.29
CA MET A 88 18.22 -6.46 -8.12
C MET A 88 18.76 -7.68 -7.36
N THR A 89 18.90 -7.59 -6.04
CA THR A 89 19.23 -8.76 -5.21
C THR A 89 18.12 -9.81 -5.25
N LEU A 90 16.85 -9.42 -5.22
CA LEU A 90 15.72 -10.35 -5.34
C LEU A 90 15.69 -11.00 -6.74
N VAL A 91 15.93 -10.22 -7.79
CA VAL A 91 16.05 -10.73 -9.18
C VAL A 91 17.18 -11.76 -9.29
N TYR A 92 18.34 -11.45 -8.71
CA TYR A 92 19.49 -12.36 -8.68
C TYR A 92 19.18 -13.67 -7.95
N LEU A 93 18.51 -13.60 -6.78
CA LEU A 93 18.11 -14.80 -6.03
C LEU A 93 17.11 -15.64 -6.83
N ALA A 94 16.13 -15.02 -7.48
CA ALA A 94 15.18 -15.72 -8.34
C ALA A 94 15.90 -16.44 -9.50
N ALA A 95 16.88 -15.78 -10.12
CA ALA A 95 17.63 -16.30 -11.28
C ALA A 95 18.61 -17.44 -10.90
N HIS A 96 19.44 -17.23 -9.86
CA HIS A 96 20.59 -18.11 -9.59
C HIS A 96 20.35 -19.13 -8.47
N VAL A 97 19.47 -18.84 -7.50
CA VAL A 97 19.17 -19.77 -6.41
C VAL A 97 17.96 -20.64 -6.75
N PHE A 98 16.91 -20.03 -7.30
CA PHE A 98 15.66 -20.72 -7.55
C PHE A 98 15.42 -21.06 -9.03
N GLY A 99 16.05 -20.36 -9.96
CA GLY A 99 16.03 -20.65 -11.38
C GLY A 99 14.75 -20.25 -12.12
N ASP A 100 13.79 -19.55 -11.47
CA ASP A 100 12.49 -19.22 -12.07
C ASP A 100 11.92 -17.88 -11.58
N VAL A 101 11.17 -17.19 -12.48
CA VAL A 101 10.53 -15.89 -12.18
C VAL A 101 9.41 -16.00 -11.13
N HIS A 102 8.75 -17.15 -11.02
CA HIS A 102 7.71 -17.40 -10.02
C HIS A 102 8.20 -17.18 -8.58
N TRP A 103 9.49 -17.46 -8.34
CA TRP A 103 10.12 -17.16 -7.06
C TRP A 103 10.32 -15.66 -6.82
N LEU A 104 10.55 -14.87 -7.89
CA LEU A 104 10.57 -13.42 -7.74
C LEU A 104 9.19 -12.89 -7.32
N TYR A 105 8.13 -13.33 -7.99
CA TYR A 105 6.75 -12.96 -7.65
C TYR A 105 6.39 -13.36 -6.22
N PHE A 106 6.75 -14.57 -5.83
CA PHE A 106 6.55 -15.06 -4.46
C PHE A 106 7.30 -14.20 -3.43
N MET A 107 8.59 -13.95 -3.63
CA MET A 107 9.43 -13.18 -2.70
C MET A 107 8.97 -11.73 -2.59
N VAL A 108 8.61 -11.10 -3.69
CA VAL A 108 8.11 -9.71 -3.71
C VAL A 108 6.84 -9.59 -2.90
N ASP A 109 5.86 -10.46 -3.13
CA ASP A 109 4.59 -10.43 -2.41
C ASP A 109 4.75 -10.85 -0.94
N LEU A 110 5.62 -11.82 -0.65
CA LEU A 110 5.94 -12.19 0.74
C LEU A 110 6.53 -11.00 1.50
N LEU A 111 7.43 -10.25 0.88
CA LEU A 111 8.03 -9.06 1.50
C LEU A 111 7.02 -7.90 1.59
N ALA A 112 6.31 -7.58 0.51
CA ALA A 112 5.35 -6.47 0.49
C ALA A 112 4.21 -6.70 1.49
N CYS A 113 3.55 -7.86 1.43
CA CYS A 113 2.47 -8.27 2.33
C CYS A 113 2.97 -8.45 3.77
N GLY A 114 4.14 -9.08 3.95
CA GLY A 114 4.73 -9.36 5.26
C GLY A 114 5.13 -8.08 5.99
N LEU A 115 5.84 -7.17 5.33
CA LEU A 115 6.25 -5.89 5.89
C LEU A 115 5.04 -5.01 6.21
N PHE A 116 4.01 -4.99 5.32
CA PHE A 116 2.76 -4.33 5.60
C PHE A 116 2.07 -4.92 6.84
N MET A 117 1.95 -6.25 6.93
CA MET A 117 1.34 -6.92 8.08
C MET A 117 2.11 -6.63 9.39
N ILE A 118 3.44 -6.68 9.37
CA ILE A 118 4.29 -6.34 10.52
C ILE A 118 4.04 -4.89 10.96
N GLY A 119 3.96 -3.96 10.01
CA GLY A 119 3.62 -2.56 10.27
C GLY A 119 2.22 -2.41 10.86
N LEU A 120 1.21 -3.07 10.29
CA LEU A 120 -0.18 -3.03 10.73
C LEU A 120 -0.36 -3.55 12.16
N VAL A 121 0.33 -4.62 12.52
CA VAL A 121 0.31 -5.21 13.87
C VAL A 121 0.84 -4.23 14.93
N GLN A 122 1.71 -3.30 14.57
CA GLN A 122 2.17 -2.28 15.53
C GLN A 122 1.02 -1.42 16.05
N TYR A 123 -0.07 -1.30 15.28
CA TYR A 123 -1.28 -0.53 15.62
C TYR A 123 -2.43 -1.42 16.15
N LYS A 124 -2.19 -2.72 16.42
CA LYS A 124 -3.23 -3.70 16.78
C LYS A 124 -4.14 -3.30 17.95
N GLU A 125 -3.67 -2.45 18.86
CA GLU A 125 -4.47 -1.97 19.98
C GLU A 125 -5.52 -0.90 19.55
N TYR A 126 -5.28 -0.19 18.45
CA TYR A 126 -6.11 0.94 17.99
C TYR A 126 -6.82 0.66 16.67
N VAL A 127 -6.36 -0.35 15.94
CA VAL A 127 -6.83 -0.71 14.59
C VAL A 127 -7.25 -2.18 14.60
N SER A 128 -8.33 -2.51 13.91
CA SER A 128 -8.67 -3.90 13.60
C SER A 128 -7.75 -4.41 12.50
N VAL A 129 -6.88 -5.37 12.86
CA VAL A 129 -5.90 -5.95 11.92
C VAL A 129 -6.59 -6.61 10.72
N PRO A 130 -7.67 -7.42 10.86
CA PRO A 130 -8.35 -8.02 9.71
C PRO A 130 -8.93 -6.98 8.75
N TYR A 131 -9.44 -5.85 9.24
CA TYR A 131 -10.01 -4.81 8.38
C TYR A 131 -8.95 -3.95 7.70
N GLY A 132 -7.84 -3.66 8.37
CA GLY A 132 -6.67 -3.05 7.72
C GLY A 132 -6.09 -3.94 6.62
N TRP A 133 -6.05 -5.25 6.89
CA TRP A 133 -5.60 -6.26 5.93
C TRP A 133 -6.56 -6.40 4.74
N LEU A 134 -7.87 -6.49 4.97
CA LEU A 134 -8.89 -6.50 3.92
C LEU A 134 -8.79 -5.26 3.03
N ALA A 135 -8.59 -4.08 3.64
CA ALA A 135 -8.40 -2.84 2.90
C ALA A 135 -7.16 -2.89 2.00
N TYR A 136 -6.04 -3.40 2.50
CA TYR A 136 -4.83 -3.62 1.69
C TYR A 136 -5.10 -4.56 0.52
N LEU A 137 -5.73 -5.71 0.76
CA LEU A 137 -6.02 -6.69 -0.29
C LEU A 137 -6.95 -6.12 -1.36
N CYS A 138 -8.02 -5.44 -0.97
CA CYS A 138 -8.99 -4.91 -1.92
C CYS A 138 -8.53 -3.65 -2.66
N LEU A 139 -7.65 -2.83 -2.04
CA LEU A 139 -7.33 -1.50 -2.59
C LEU A 139 -5.90 -1.37 -3.12
N TYR A 140 -5.04 -2.34 -2.82
CA TYR A 140 -3.63 -2.26 -3.20
C TYR A 140 -3.03 -3.55 -3.77
N TYR A 141 -3.47 -4.74 -3.32
CA TYR A 141 -2.83 -6.00 -3.69
C TYR A 141 -2.61 -6.19 -5.20
N GLY A 142 -3.56 -5.71 -6.03
CA GLY A 142 -3.38 -5.74 -7.48
C GLY A 142 -2.22 -4.88 -8.01
N ASP A 143 -1.86 -3.82 -7.28
CA ASP A 143 -0.71 -2.98 -7.65
C ASP A 143 0.63 -3.69 -7.40
N THR A 144 0.69 -4.70 -6.50
CA THR A 144 1.93 -5.45 -6.24
C THR A 144 2.42 -6.20 -7.48
N TYR A 145 1.53 -6.59 -8.38
CA TYR A 145 1.87 -7.32 -9.61
C TYR A 145 2.48 -6.43 -10.70
N ASN A 146 2.30 -5.11 -10.60
CA ASN A 146 2.80 -4.16 -11.58
C ASN A 146 3.89 -3.25 -11.03
N ALA A 147 3.78 -2.88 -9.76
CA ALA A 147 4.72 -1.99 -9.10
C ALA A 147 5.60 -2.78 -8.11
N GLU A 148 6.16 -3.91 -8.53
CA GLU A 148 6.85 -4.87 -7.66
C GLU A 148 7.92 -4.21 -6.78
N ARG A 149 8.83 -3.42 -7.38
CA ARG A 149 9.87 -2.67 -6.65
C ARG A 149 9.28 -1.71 -5.62
N GLN A 150 8.28 -0.94 -6.06
CA GLN A 150 7.60 0.03 -5.22
C GLN A 150 6.82 -0.65 -4.09
N SER A 151 6.26 -1.84 -4.32
CA SER A 151 5.45 -2.55 -3.33
C SER A 151 6.29 -3.01 -2.14
N VAL A 152 7.48 -3.55 -2.38
CA VAL A 152 8.41 -3.87 -1.29
C VAL A 152 8.84 -2.60 -0.57
N ALA A 153 9.21 -1.56 -1.32
CA ALA A 153 9.60 -0.27 -0.76
C ALA A 153 8.50 0.34 0.12
N LEU A 154 7.24 0.29 -0.33
CA LEU A 154 6.08 0.76 0.44
C LEU A 154 5.85 -0.06 1.71
N GLY A 155 6.07 -1.39 1.67
CA GLY A 155 6.02 -2.22 2.86
C GLY A 155 7.04 -1.78 3.92
N VAL A 156 8.30 -1.51 3.50
CA VAL A 156 9.35 -0.97 4.37
C VAL A 156 8.99 0.43 4.89
N ALA A 157 8.48 1.32 4.02
CA ALA A 157 8.07 2.66 4.40
C ALA A 157 6.90 2.63 5.40
N PHE A 158 5.92 1.75 5.21
CA PHE A 158 4.83 1.58 6.17
C PHE A 158 5.34 1.10 7.53
N LEU A 159 6.24 0.13 7.55
CA LEU A 159 6.90 -0.29 8.77
C LEU A 159 7.67 0.88 9.43
N ALA A 160 8.35 1.73 8.65
CA ALA A 160 9.02 2.93 9.16
C ALA A 160 8.06 3.86 9.90
N PHE A 161 6.84 4.07 9.38
CA PHE A 161 5.82 4.89 10.05
C PHE A 161 5.34 4.31 11.39
N SER A 162 5.44 3.01 11.60
CA SER A 162 5.21 2.43 12.93
C SER A 162 6.25 2.89 13.96
N PHE A 163 7.48 3.16 13.52
CA PHE A 163 8.52 3.75 14.37
C PHE A 163 8.33 5.27 14.53
N VAL A 164 7.83 5.97 13.50
CA VAL A 164 7.41 7.39 13.62
C VAL A 164 6.37 7.53 14.72
N TRP A 165 5.33 6.72 14.70
CA TRP A 165 4.27 6.71 15.71
C TRP A 165 4.82 6.43 17.12
N LYS A 166 5.84 5.54 17.26
CA LYS A 166 6.54 5.28 18.52
C LYS A 166 7.55 6.36 18.90
N LYS A 167 7.63 7.45 18.13
CA LYS A 167 8.60 8.54 18.27
C LYS A 167 10.07 8.09 18.25
N LYS A 168 10.35 6.99 17.53
CA LYS A 168 11.69 6.45 17.26
C LYS A 168 12.18 6.89 15.89
N TYR A 169 12.32 8.19 15.71
CA TYR A 169 12.55 8.81 14.39
C TYR A 169 13.84 8.32 13.70
N HIS A 170 14.91 8.03 14.44
CA HIS A 170 16.15 7.50 13.87
C HIS A 170 15.94 6.16 13.14
N TRP A 171 15.14 5.23 13.74
CA TRP A 171 14.77 3.98 13.06
C TRP A 171 13.86 4.20 11.87
N ALA A 172 12.95 5.15 11.97
CA ALA A 172 12.07 5.51 10.86
C ALA A 172 12.88 6.04 9.68
N VAL A 173 13.81 6.98 9.91
CA VAL A 173 14.69 7.54 8.86
C VAL A 173 15.56 6.44 8.24
N LEU A 174 16.15 5.55 9.06
CA LEU A 174 16.93 4.42 8.55
C LEU A 174 16.10 3.51 7.64
N LEU A 175 14.89 3.13 8.07
CA LEU A 175 14.01 2.29 7.26
C LEU A 175 13.53 3.00 5.99
N LEU A 176 13.25 4.30 6.02
CA LEU A 176 12.94 5.07 4.82
C LEU A 176 14.12 5.12 3.85
N ALA A 177 15.34 5.24 4.36
CA ALA A 177 16.55 5.17 3.53
C ALA A 177 16.73 3.76 2.89
N VAL A 178 16.51 2.69 3.66
CA VAL A 178 16.50 1.31 3.14
C VAL A 178 15.41 1.12 2.09
N SER A 179 14.23 1.70 2.30
CA SER A 179 13.12 1.66 1.34
C SER A 179 13.51 2.27 -0.01
N CYS A 180 14.29 3.36 -0.03
CA CYS A 180 14.81 3.95 -1.26
C CYS A 180 15.76 3.03 -2.04
N LEU A 181 16.38 2.04 -1.39
CA LEU A 181 17.21 1.03 -2.06
C LEU A 181 16.39 -0.07 -2.77
N PHE A 182 15.07 -0.17 -2.50
CA PHE A 182 14.12 -0.97 -3.28
C PHE A 182 13.43 -0.15 -4.37
N HIS A 183 13.12 1.12 -4.07
CA HIS A 183 12.53 2.06 -5.03
C HIS A 183 12.80 3.50 -4.63
N ASN A 184 13.61 4.19 -5.42
CA ASN A 184 14.13 5.52 -5.10
C ASN A 184 13.03 6.58 -4.88
N ALA A 185 11.90 6.50 -5.59
CA ALA A 185 10.77 7.40 -5.42
C ALA A 185 10.16 7.37 -3.99
N THR A 186 10.55 6.42 -3.15
CA THR A 186 10.11 6.37 -1.75
C THR A 186 10.60 7.57 -0.92
N PHE A 187 11.55 8.38 -1.45
CA PHE A 187 11.91 9.65 -0.81
C PHE A 187 10.69 10.55 -0.53
N ILE A 188 9.59 10.40 -1.28
CA ILE A 188 8.31 11.09 -1.04
C ILE A 188 7.78 10.84 0.38
N SER A 189 8.05 9.66 0.95
CA SER A 189 7.64 9.33 2.31
C SER A 189 8.33 10.18 3.38
N PHE A 190 9.48 10.79 3.09
CA PHE A 190 10.08 11.81 3.99
C PHE A 190 9.21 13.07 4.07
N GLY A 191 8.49 13.43 2.99
CA GLY A 191 7.48 14.49 3.02
C GLY A 191 6.33 14.16 3.99
N ALA A 192 5.84 12.93 3.97
CA ALA A 192 4.83 12.48 4.95
C ALA A 192 5.36 12.51 6.39
N LEU A 193 6.65 12.15 6.62
CA LEU A 193 7.29 12.27 7.93
C LEU A 193 7.35 13.73 8.39
N LEU A 194 7.69 14.66 7.52
CA LEU A 194 7.71 16.10 7.83
C LEU A 194 6.31 16.60 8.20
N ILE A 195 5.27 16.20 7.48
CA ILE A 195 3.88 16.55 7.79
C ILE A 195 3.48 15.97 9.16
N TYR A 196 3.89 14.73 9.47
CA TYR A 196 3.65 14.16 10.79
C TYR A 196 4.27 15.01 11.90
N ILE A 197 5.56 15.36 11.77
CA ILE A 197 6.29 16.19 12.74
C ILE A 197 5.60 17.56 12.87
N LEU A 198 5.21 18.17 11.76
CA LEU A 198 4.53 19.46 11.74
C LEU A 198 3.22 19.42 12.54
N LEU A 199 2.38 18.41 12.32
CA LEU A 199 1.10 18.24 13.02
C LEU A 199 1.28 17.88 14.50
N GLN A 200 2.36 17.21 14.88
CA GLN A 200 2.67 16.93 16.30
C GLN A 200 3.18 18.17 17.03
N HIS A 201 3.82 19.10 16.32
CA HIS A 201 4.42 20.32 16.91
C HIS A 201 3.44 21.49 16.94
N PHE A 202 2.63 21.62 15.89
CA PHE A 202 1.69 22.72 15.68
C PHE A 202 0.27 22.17 15.61
N ASP A 203 -0.27 21.77 16.77
CA ASP A 203 -1.66 21.29 16.87
C ASP A 203 -2.64 22.47 16.85
N ASN A 204 -2.69 23.18 15.71
CA ASN A 204 -3.62 24.28 15.51
C ASN A 204 -4.38 24.14 14.19
N TRP A 205 -5.56 24.79 14.13
CA TRP A 205 -6.46 24.68 13.00
C TRP A 205 -5.90 25.34 11.71
N TRP A 206 -5.02 26.32 11.82
CA TRP A 206 -4.40 26.98 10.66
C TRP A 206 -3.50 26.01 9.89
N VAL A 207 -2.70 25.23 10.59
CA VAL A 207 -1.84 24.22 9.96
C VAL A 207 -2.69 23.13 9.32
N LYS A 208 -3.71 22.62 10.04
CA LYS A 208 -4.61 21.58 9.52
C LYS A 208 -5.40 22.09 8.31
N GLY A 209 -5.97 23.31 8.42
CA GLY A 209 -6.69 23.98 7.34
C GLY A 209 -5.79 24.28 6.14
N GLY A 210 -4.56 24.71 6.37
CA GLY A 210 -3.58 24.95 5.32
C GLY A 210 -3.21 23.68 4.55
N LEU A 211 -2.98 22.56 5.26
CA LEU A 211 -2.72 21.27 4.62
C LEU A 211 -3.94 20.75 3.84
N ALA A 212 -5.14 20.93 4.37
CA ALA A 212 -6.37 20.59 3.65
C ALA A 212 -6.55 21.44 2.40
N ALA A 213 -6.38 22.78 2.52
CA ALA A 213 -6.45 23.70 1.38
C ALA A 213 -5.38 23.39 0.32
N PHE A 214 -4.15 23.08 0.75
CA PHE A 214 -3.09 22.62 -0.16
C PHE A 214 -3.46 21.34 -0.89
N SER A 215 -4.07 20.37 -0.20
CA SER A 215 -4.53 19.11 -0.81
C SER A 215 -5.64 19.38 -1.85
N VAL A 216 -6.59 20.27 -1.56
CA VAL A 216 -7.61 20.71 -2.51
C VAL A 216 -6.97 21.39 -3.73
N TYR A 217 -6.05 22.33 -3.49
CA TYR A 217 -5.29 23.00 -4.55
C TYR A 217 -4.56 21.98 -5.44
N LEU A 218 -3.85 21.04 -4.83
CA LEU A 218 -3.14 19.97 -5.54
C LEU A 218 -4.10 19.11 -6.39
N ALA A 219 -5.31 18.82 -5.91
CA ALA A 219 -6.29 18.02 -6.63
C ALA A 219 -6.76 18.73 -7.91
N PHE A 220 -7.04 20.01 -7.85
CA PHE A 220 -7.53 20.80 -9.01
C PHE A 220 -6.39 21.24 -9.95
N PHE A 221 -5.22 21.52 -9.40
CA PHE A 221 -4.07 22.09 -10.12
C PHE A 221 -2.86 21.15 -10.19
N SER A 222 -3.10 19.83 -10.10
CA SER A 222 -2.04 18.80 -10.09
C SER A 222 -1.03 18.96 -11.22
N LYS A 223 -1.48 19.32 -12.42
CA LYS A 223 -0.62 19.56 -13.59
C LYS A 223 0.31 20.76 -13.39
N ALA A 224 -0.20 21.86 -12.85
CA ALA A 224 0.61 23.06 -12.57
C ALA A 224 1.64 22.77 -11.48
N VAL A 225 1.25 22.01 -10.45
CA VAL A 225 2.15 21.60 -9.36
C VAL A 225 3.26 20.68 -9.88
N VAL A 226 2.93 19.70 -10.72
CA VAL A 226 3.95 18.82 -11.35
C VAL A 226 4.90 19.66 -12.21
N ARG A 227 4.37 20.54 -13.07
CA ARG A 227 5.20 21.43 -13.90
C ARG A 227 6.15 22.29 -13.06
N LEU A 228 5.66 22.83 -11.94
CA LEU A 228 6.51 23.59 -11.02
C LEU A 228 7.57 22.69 -10.36
N ALA A 229 7.21 21.50 -9.92
CA ALA A 229 8.13 20.55 -9.32
C ALA A 229 9.25 20.10 -10.28
N LEU A 230 8.95 19.99 -11.58
CA LEU A 230 9.94 19.63 -12.60
C LEU A 230 11.00 20.70 -12.85
N ASN A 231 10.89 21.92 -12.29
CA ASN A 231 11.98 22.87 -12.26
C ASN A 231 13.10 22.48 -11.29
N VAL A 232 12.90 21.46 -10.45
CA VAL A 232 13.94 20.92 -9.59
C VAL A 232 14.61 19.76 -10.32
N ASP A 233 15.88 19.88 -10.68
CA ASP A 233 16.65 18.92 -11.48
C ASP A 233 16.55 17.47 -11.01
N PHE A 234 16.51 17.24 -9.69
CA PHE A 234 16.36 15.90 -9.13
C PHE A 234 14.99 15.32 -9.45
N ILE A 235 13.94 16.10 -9.37
CA ILE A 235 12.56 15.67 -9.66
C ILE A 235 12.38 15.46 -11.17
N ASP A 236 12.93 16.37 -11.98
CA ASP A 236 12.87 16.25 -13.45
C ASP A 236 13.56 14.97 -13.93
N ARG A 237 14.73 14.64 -13.39
CA ARG A 237 15.41 13.37 -13.70
C ARG A 237 14.60 12.12 -13.37
N LEU A 238 13.74 12.17 -12.34
CA LEU A 238 12.91 11.03 -11.92
C LEU A 238 11.58 10.96 -12.66
N TYR A 239 10.95 12.10 -12.91
CA TYR A 239 9.56 12.17 -13.36
C TYR A 239 9.34 12.96 -14.65
N GLY A 240 10.32 13.72 -15.14
CA GLY A 240 10.16 14.57 -16.33
C GLY A 240 9.77 13.79 -17.59
N TYR A 241 10.33 12.59 -17.77
CA TYR A 241 9.97 11.70 -18.87
C TYR A 241 8.47 11.31 -18.88
N TYR A 242 7.84 11.25 -17.72
CA TYR A 242 6.42 10.88 -17.58
C TYR A 242 5.46 12.06 -17.72
N TYR A 243 5.96 13.30 -17.82
CA TYR A 243 5.12 14.45 -17.94
C TYR A 243 4.59 14.63 -19.36
N VAL A 244 3.27 14.60 -19.53
CA VAL A 244 2.59 14.80 -20.81
C VAL A 244 1.92 16.16 -20.80
N ALA A 245 2.45 17.11 -21.57
CA ALA A 245 2.02 18.50 -21.56
C ALA A 245 0.53 18.72 -21.91
N ASN A 246 -0.02 17.91 -22.83
CA ASN A 246 -1.41 18.03 -23.29
C ASN A 246 -2.36 17.07 -22.56
N ALA A 247 -1.86 16.22 -21.66
CA ALA A 247 -2.69 15.35 -20.86
C ALA A 247 -3.18 16.07 -19.59
N GLY A 248 -4.18 15.49 -18.97
CA GLY A 248 -4.63 15.89 -17.66
C GLY A 248 -5.84 16.79 -17.66
N GLY A 249 -6.44 16.82 -16.54
CA GLY A 249 -7.67 17.53 -16.17
C GLY A 249 -8.17 16.92 -14.88
N PHE A 250 -9.02 17.65 -14.18
CA PHE A 250 -9.66 17.15 -12.97
C PHE A 250 -10.69 16.07 -13.34
N THR A 251 -10.70 14.94 -12.62
CA THR A 251 -11.73 13.90 -12.74
C THR A 251 -12.28 13.52 -11.38
N LEU A 252 -13.55 13.14 -11.33
CA LEU A 252 -14.22 12.76 -10.08
C LEU A 252 -13.90 11.33 -9.63
N ASN A 253 -13.55 10.43 -10.55
CA ASN A 253 -13.37 9.01 -10.23
C ASN A 253 -12.36 8.74 -9.11
N PRO A 254 -11.14 9.31 -9.11
CA PRO A 254 -10.19 9.11 -8.00
C PRO A 254 -10.72 9.59 -6.65
N ILE A 255 -11.59 10.60 -6.66
CA ILE A 255 -12.22 11.14 -5.44
C ILE A 255 -13.34 10.23 -4.96
N ILE A 256 -14.28 9.86 -5.83
CA ILE A 256 -15.46 9.05 -5.48
C ILE A 256 -15.04 7.74 -4.80
N VAL A 257 -14.03 7.05 -5.34
CA VAL A 257 -13.54 5.77 -4.82
C VAL A 257 -12.93 5.92 -3.41
N ARG A 258 -12.41 7.10 -3.06
CA ARG A 258 -11.75 7.37 -1.77
C ARG A 258 -12.63 8.08 -0.77
N LEU A 259 -13.67 8.73 -1.24
CA LEU A 259 -14.54 9.58 -0.44
C LEU A 259 -15.18 8.89 0.77
N PRO A 260 -15.66 7.63 0.69
CA PRO A 260 -16.18 6.93 1.87
C PRO A 260 -15.15 6.81 3.00
N PHE A 261 -13.88 6.62 2.67
CA PHE A 261 -12.79 6.44 3.63
C PHE A 261 -12.29 7.76 4.24
N LEU A 262 -12.66 8.90 3.66
CA LEU A 262 -12.46 10.23 4.22
C LEU A 262 -13.66 10.66 5.08
N ILE A 263 -14.89 10.45 4.58
CA ILE A 263 -16.10 10.89 5.25
C ILE A 263 -16.29 10.18 6.59
N LEU A 264 -16.07 8.85 6.64
CA LEU A 264 -16.30 8.07 7.85
C LEU A 264 -15.43 8.51 9.05
N PRO A 265 -14.11 8.71 8.93
CA PRO A 265 -13.32 9.29 10.01
C PRO A 265 -13.80 10.67 10.47
N ILE A 266 -14.31 11.50 9.54
CA ILE A 266 -14.81 12.86 9.86
C ILE A 266 -16.16 12.77 10.59
N VAL A 267 -17.11 12.00 10.05
CA VAL A 267 -18.45 11.85 10.66
C VAL A 267 -18.36 11.17 12.04
N LEU A 268 -17.45 10.21 12.16
CA LEU A 268 -17.24 9.46 13.41
C LEU A 268 -16.12 10.07 14.26
N TYR A 269 -15.74 11.34 14.03
CA TYR A 269 -14.53 11.95 14.59
C TYR A 269 -14.49 11.87 16.13
N ARG A 270 -15.61 11.93 16.80
CA ARG A 270 -15.71 11.78 18.26
C ARG A 270 -15.09 10.47 18.78
N TRP A 271 -15.31 9.36 18.08
CA TRP A 271 -14.70 8.07 18.40
C TRP A 271 -13.34 7.90 17.73
N TYR A 272 -13.24 8.31 16.48
CA TYR A 272 -12.04 8.15 15.66
C TYR A 272 -10.81 8.85 16.25
N ALA A 273 -10.98 10.08 16.74
CA ALA A 273 -9.91 10.89 17.33
C ALA A 273 -9.81 10.74 18.86
N LYS A 274 -10.52 9.77 19.45
CA LYS A 274 -10.42 9.49 20.89
C LYS A 274 -8.99 9.06 21.23
N GLU A 275 -8.42 9.75 22.21
CA GLU A 275 -7.07 9.45 22.69
C GLU A 275 -7.10 8.18 23.56
N GLU A 276 -6.18 7.27 23.30
CA GLU A 276 -6.12 5.97 23.95
C GLU A 276 -4.66 5.53 24.19
N GLY A 277 -4.43 4.71 25.23
CA GLY A 277 -3.13 4.17 25.56
C GLY A 277 -2.25 5.10 26.40
N GLU A 278 -1.01 4.68 26.63
CA GLU A 278 -0.05 5.37 27.52
C GLU A 278 1.32 5.50 26.88
N GLY A 279 2.08 6.50 27.35
CA GLY A 279 3.46 6.72 26.97
C GLY A 279 3.66 6.94 25.47
N ARG A 280 4.75 6.41 24.93
CA ARG A 280 5.15 6.58 23.51
C ARG A 280 4.26 5.83 22.51
N ARG A 281 3.34 5.00 22.97
CA ARG A 281 2.39 4.23 22.13
C ARG A 281 0.96 4.74 22.23
N ARG A 282 0.76 5.91 22.88
CA ARG A 282 -0.55 6.54 22.97
C ARG A 282 -1.00 7.02 21.59
N PHE A 283 -2.24 6.67 21.21
CA PHE A 283 -2.90 7.26 20.04
C PHE A 283 -3.44 8.64 20.44
N THR A 284 -3.12 9.65 19.64
CA THR A 284 -3.46 11.06 19.93
C THR A 284 -4.42 11.60 18.87
N ARG A 285 -5.04 12.77 19.17
CA ARG A 285 -5.83 13.50 18.19
C ARG A 285 -4.98 13.88 16.97
N SER A 286 -3.73 14.30 17.17
CA SER A 286 -2.81 14.64 16.08
C SER A 286 -2.49 13.44 15.18
N ASP A 287 -2.47 12.19 15.71
CA ASP A 287 -2.33 10.98 14.89
C ASP A 287 -3.57 10.76 14.00
N ALA A 288 -4.77 10.98 14.56
CA ALA A 288 -6.02 10.89 13.81
C ALA A 288 -6.06 11.92 12.67
N ASP A 289 -5.71 13.18 12.97
CA ASP A 289 -5.67 14.28 12.00
C ASP A 289 -4.62 14.01 10.92
N PHE A 290 -3.47 13.48 11.29
CA PHE A 290 -2.44 13.08 10.34
C PHE A 290 -2.95 12.04 9.33
N TRP A 291 -3.66 10.99 9.78
CA TRP A 291 -4.20 10.00 8.85
C TRP A 291 -5.26 10.61 7.92
N ILE A 292 -6.12 11.53 8.42
CA ILE A 292 -7.10 12.25 7.59
C ILE A 292 -6.37 13.10 6.53
N VAL A 293 -5.34 13.84 6.92
CA VAL A 293 -4.53 14.65 6.00
C VAL A 293 -3.85 13.77 4.94
N MET A 294 -3.32 12.61 5.33
CA MET A 294 -2.72 11.68 4.37
C MET A 294 -3.75 11.15 3.35
N ILE A 295 -4.99 10.87 3.77
CA ILE A 295 -6.06 10.48 2.84
C ILE A 295 -6.38 11.63 1.87
N LEU A 296 -6.42 12.88 2.35
CA LEU A 296 -6.62 14.05 1.49
C LEU A 296 -5.50 14.20 0.45
N ILE A 297 -4.25 14.03 0.85
CA ILE A 297 -3.09 14.09 -0.06
C ILE A 297 -3.12 12.90 -1.04
N GLU A 298 -3.51 11.71 -0.59
CA GLU A 298 -3.71 10.55 -1.48
C GLU A 298 -4.77 10.84 -2.55
N MET A 299 -5.92 11.39 -2.15
CA MET A 299 -6.99 11.76 -3.08
C MET A 299 -6.52 12.81 -4.11
N ALA A 300 -5.76 13.79 -3.63
CA ALA A 300 -5.22 14.85 -4.47
C ALA A 300 -4.17 14.32 -5.47
N THR A 301 -3.21 13.54 -4.99
CA THR A 301 -2.15 12.97 -5.83
C THR A 301 -2.66 11.87 -6.76
N ALA A 302 -3.78 11.23 -6.46
CA ALA A 302 -4.43 10.29 -7.38
C ALA A 302 -4.92 10.96 -8.70
N GLN A 303 -5.12 12.27 -8.72
CA GLN A 303 -5.38 13.05 -9.94
C GLN A 303 -4.23 13.00 -10.96
N LEU A 304 -3.01 12.69 -10.50
CA LEU A 304 -1.84 12.54 -11.37
C LEU A 304 -2.01 11.41 -12.42
N ARG A 305 -2.94 10.47 -12.20
CA ARG A 305 -3.33 9.46 -13.20
C ARG A 305 -3.79 10.10 -14.51
N ASN A 306 -4.39 11.28 -14.44
CA ASN A 306 -4.87 12.00 -15.63
C ASN A 306 -3.73 12.57 -16.47
N ILE A 307 -2.53 12.68 -15.90
CA ILE A 307 -1.31 13.09 -16.61
C ILE A 307 -0.62 11.85 -17.16
N ASN A 308 -0.32 10.88 -16.32
CA ASN A 308 0.26 9.59 -16.70
C ASN A 308 0.11 8.56 -15.57
N VAL A 309 0.00 7.27 -15.94
CA VAL A 309 -0.12 6.16 -14.97
C VAL A 309 1.09 6.06 -14.03
N PRO A 310 2.35 6.17 -14.47
CA PRO A 310 3.50 6.19 -13.55
C PRO A 310 3.45 7.32 -12.50
N LEU A 311 2.93 8.50 -12.84
CA LEU A 311 2.76 9.59 -11.89
C LEU A 311 1.66 9.29 -10.85
N TYR A 312 0.63 8.52 -11.22
CA TYR A 312 -0.39 8.04 -10.28
C TYR A 312 0.24 7.26 -9.12
N ARG A 313 1.31 6.51 -9.37
CA ARG A 313 2.00 5.71 -8.35
C ARG A 313 2.51 6.56 -7.16
N ILE A 314 2.56 7.88 -7.30
CA ILE A 314 2.88 8.82 -6.20
C ILE A 314 1.82 8.76 -5.09
N CYS A 315 0.53 8.59 -5.42
CA CYS A 315 -0.52 8.52 -4.40
C CYS A 315 -0.38 7.30 -3.48
N LEU A 316 0.25 6.24 -3.95
CA LEU A 316 0.43 4.99 -3.18
C LEU A 316 1.29 5.18 -1.93
N TYR A 317 2.18 6.21 -1.90
CA TYR A 317 2.98 6.54 -0.71
C TYR A 317 2.15 7.07 0.47
N PHE A 318 0.91 7.47 0.21
CA PHE A 318 -0.04 7.97 1.21
C PHE A 318 -1.18 6.99 1.49
N ALA A 319 -1.36 5.97 0.64
CA ALA A 319 -2.53 5.08 0.66
C ALA A 319 -2.62 4.19 1.92
N PHE A 320 -1.50 3.78 2.50
CA PHE A 320 -1.52 2.90 3.67
C PHE A 320 -2.11 3.56 4.93
N PHE A 321 -2.13 4.89 5.03
CA PHE A 321 -2.83 5.58 6.12
C PHE A 321 -4.34 5.42 6.02
N ARG A 322 -4.89 5.30 4.81
CA ARG A 322 -6.30 4.95 4.58
C ARG A 322 -6.63 3.55 5.10
N TYR A 323 -5.73 2.58 4.93
CA TYR A 323 -5.93 1.21 5.45
C TYR A 323 -5.93 1.18 6.98
N LEU A 324 -5.08 1.96 7.63
CA LEU A 324 -5.12 2.19 9.07
C LEU A 324 -6.42 2.86 9.49
N ALA A 325 -6.85 3.90 8.77
CA ALA A 325 -8.08 4.63 9.08
C ALA A 325 -9.32 3.72 9.00
N ILE A 326 -9.41 2.85 7.98
CA ILE A 326 -10.49 1.86 7.85
C ILE A 326 -10.51 0.90 9.05
N GLY A 327 -9.36 0.36 9.41
CA GLY A 327 -9.25 -0.53 10.57
C GLY A 327 -9.61 0.16 11.88
N ARG A 328 -9.27 1.45 12.04
CA ARG A 328 -9.63 2.22 13.23
C ARG A 328 -11.12 2.54 13.29
N VAL A 329 -11.74 3.00 12.19
CA VAL A 329 -13.19 3.28 12.13
C VAL A 329 -14.00 2.09 12.61
N VAL A 330 -13.62 0.87 12.20
CA VAL A 330 -14.30 -0.37 12.60
C VAL A 330 -14.09 -0.69 14.08
N LYS A 331 -12.95 -0.30 14.67
CA LYS A 331 -12.57 -0.66 16.03
C LYS A 331 -13.00 0.37 17.07
N CYS A 332 -12.93 1.66 16.76
CA CYS A 332 -13.11 2.73 17.72
C CYS A 332 -14.59 2.99 18.12
N VAL A 333 -15.56 2.50 17.34
CA VAL A 333 -16.98 2.70 17.63
C VAL A 333 -17.42 1.83 18.80
N GLU A 334 -17.93 2.47 19.87
CA GLU A 334 -18.33 1.79 21.10
C GLU A 334 -19.71 1.13 20.97
N ASP A 335 -20.64 1.75 20.22
CA ASP A 335 -21.96 1.16 19.98
C ASP A 335 -21.87 -0.13 19.16
N GLU A 336 -22.35 -1.22 19.74
CA GLU A 336 -22.19 -2.56 19.15
C GLU A 336 -22.99 -2.74 17.84
N ARG A 337 -24.19 -2.11 17.75
CA ARG A 337 -25.04 -2.21 16.55
C ARG A 337 -24.40 -1.45 15.40
N LEU A 338 -23.98 -0.21 15.67
CA LEU A 338 -23.30 0.61 14.68
C LEU A 338 -21.98 -0.05 14.25
N ARG A 339 -21.21 -0.62 15.17
CA ARG A 339 -19.97 -1.34 14.86
C ARG A 339 -20.20 -2.56 13.96
N LYS A 340 -21.28 -3.35 14.19
CA LYS A 340 -21.66 -4.47 13.33
C LYS A 340 -22.04 -3.98 11.93
N LEU A 341 -22.82 -2.92 11.85
CA LEU A 341 -23.22 -2.29 10.58
C LEU A 341 -22.00 -1.77 9.81
N LEU A 342 -21.09 -1.05 10.47
CA LEU A 342 -19.87 -0.54 9.87
C LEU A 342 -18.98 -1.68 9.36
N LYS A 343 -18.87 -2.78 10.09
CA LYS A 343 -18.13 -3.98 9.65
C LYS A 343 -18.71 -4.54 8.36
N ALA A 344 -20.01 -4.73 8.29
CA ALA A 344 -20.69 -5.24 7.10
C ALA A 344 -20.56 -4.26 5.91
N ALA A 345 -20.79 -2.96 6.16
CA ALA A 345 -20.68 -1.92 5.16
C ALA A 345 -19.24 -1.82 4.60
N MET A 346 -18.22 -1.84 5.47
CA MET A 346 -16.81 -1.82 5.02
C MET A 346 -16.47 -3.03 4.15
N TRP A 347 -16.91 -4.23 4.56
CA TRP A 347 -16.72 -5.44 3.75
C TRP A 347 -17.33 -5.27 2.36
N GLY A 348 -18.61 -4.85 2.31
CA GLY A 348 -19.32 -4.64 1.05
C GLY A 348 -18.66 -3.57 0.17
N ILE A 349 -18.35 -2.40 0.72
CA ILE A 349 -17.72 -1.29 -0.02
C ILE A 349 -16.35 -1.71 -0.58
N LEU A 350 -15.50 -2.35 0.22
CA LEU A 350 -14.16 -2.76 -0.21
C LEU A 350 -14.22 -3.79 -1.33
N VAL A 351 -15.08 -4.80 -1.21
CA VAL A 351 -15.25 -5.84 -2.25
C VAL A 351 -15.86 -5.23 -3.53
N ILE A 352 -16.86 -4.36 -3.42
CA ILE A 352 -17.45 -3.67 -4.59
C ILE A 352 -16.40 -2.82 -5.30
N ILE A 353 -15.60 -2.06 -4.57
CA ILE A 353 -14.53 -1.25 -5.16
C ILE A 353 -13.49 -2.14 -5.85
N TRP A 354 -13.11 -3.26 -5.24
CA TRP A 354 -12.19 -4.21 -5.85
C TRP A 354 -12.75 -4.80 -7.16
N ILE A 355 -14.01 -5.26 -7.15
CA ILE A 355 -14.68 -5.79 -8.36
C ILE A 355 -14.71 -4.71 -9.45
N TYR A 356 -15.09 -3.49 -9.08
CA TYR A 356 -15.15 -2.37 -10.02
C TYR A 356 -13.76 -2.07 -10.63
N GLN A 357 -12.73 -1.97 -9.82
CA GLN A 357 -11.38 -1.61 -10.29
C GLN A 357 -10.68 -2.76 -11.01
N ALA A 358 -10.68 -3.97 -10.44
CA ALA A 358 -9.90 -5.08 -10.96
C ALA A 358 -10.61 -5.83 -12.10
N TYR A 359 -11.94 -5.98 -12.02
CA TYR A 359 -12.71 -6.76 -12.98
C TYR A 359 -13.40 -5.89 -14.05
N ILE A 360 -14.12 -4.83 -13.64
CA ILE A 360 -14.87 -3.99 -14.59
C ILE A 360 -13.94 -3.02 -15.33
N GLN A 361 -13.03 -2.34 -14.61
CA GLN A 361 -12.07 -1.43 -15.23
C GLN A 361 -10.82 -2.13 -15.79
N GLY A 362 -10.56 -3.38 -15.42
CA GLY A 362 -9.36 -4.12 -15.82
C GLY A 362 -8.07 -3.53 -15.29
N ASN A 363 -8.12 -2.78 -14.17
CA ASN A 363 -6.93 -2.17 -13.59
C ASN A 363 -5.91 -3.26 -13.23
N ASN A 364 -4.65 -2.97 -13.56
CA ASN A 364 -3.50 -3.83 -13.28
C ASN A 364 -3.47 -5.15 -14.09
N ALA A 365 -4.45 -5.41 -14.97
CA ALA A 365 -4.56 -6.63 -15.78
C ALA A 365 -4.42 -7.93 -14.93
N ILE A 366 -5.02 -7.94 -13.74
CA ILE A 366 -4.94 -9.10 -12.82
C ILE A 366 -6.07 -10.11 -13.01
N CYS A 367 -7.15 -9.75 -13.70
CA CYS A 367 -8.27 -10.62 -13.97
C CYS A 367 -8.40 -10.92 -15.48
N PRO A 368 -8.66 -12.18 -15.85
CA PRO A 368 -8.80 -13.39 -15.01
C PRO A 368 -7.46 -13.86 -14.44
N TYR A 369 -7.51 -14.56 -13.30
CA TYR A 369 -6.34 -15.26 -12.78
C TYR A 369 -6.09 -16.51 -13.62
N THR A 370 -4.86 -16.69 -14.09
CA THR A 370 -4.39 -17.88 -14.80
C THR A 370 -3.13 -18.42 -14.15
N SER A 371 -2.89 -19.72 -14.28
CA SER A 371 -1.72 -20.39 -13.72
C SER A 371 -1.47 -21.70 -14.50
N GLU A 372 -0.39 -21.77 -15.23
CA GLU A 372 0.05 -23.02 -15.86
C GLU A 372 0.40 -24.08 -14.81
N ILE A 373 0.99 -23.66 -13.69
CA ILE A 373 1.37 -24.55 -12.58
C ILE A 373 0.14 -25.24 -11.96
N LEU A 374 -0.98 -24.52 -11.84
CA LEU A 374 -2.24 -25.05 -11.28
C LEU A 374 -3.19 -25.56 -12.36
N HIS A 375 -2.79 -25.54 -13.63
CA HIS A 375 -3.64 -25.88 -14.79
C HIS A 375 -4.95 -25.07 -14.85
N ILE A 376 -4.86 -23.76 -14.48
CA ILE A 376 -5.98 -22.81 -14.54
C ILE A 376 -5.79 -21.94 -15.78
N GLY A 377 -6.55 -22.25 -16.86
CA GLY A 377 -6.51 -21.50 -18.10
C GLY A 377 -7.62 -20.45 -18.22
N ARG A 378 -7.55 -19.63 -19.28
CA ARG A 378 -8.60 -18.64 -19.61
C ARG A 378 -9.95 -19.31 -19.94
N GLU A 379 -9.90 -20.54 -20.46
CA GLU A 379 -11.07 -21.31 -20.90
C GLU A 379 -11.92 -21.88 -19.75
N THR A 380 -11.37 -21.92 -18.50
CA THR A 380 -12.09 -22.47 -17.36
C THR A 380 -13.04 -21.48 -16.67
N PHE A 381 -13.21 -20.26 -17.22
CA PHE A 381 -13.99 -19.19 -16.58
C PHE A 381 -15.11 -18.59 -17.47
N PHE A 382 -15.49 -19.26 -18.56
CA PHE A 382 -16.65 -18.90 -19.39
C PHE A 382 -17.75 -19.93 -19.28
#